data_e5aae8cbca9866bb8dd6749a4b1a6b6f
#
_entry.id   e5aae8cbca9866bb8dd6749a4b1a6b6f
#
_cell.length_a   1.000
_cell.length_b   1.000
_cell.length_c   1.000
_cell.angle_alpha   90.00
_cell.angle_beta   90.00
_cell.angle_gamma   90.00
#
_symmetry.space_group_name_H-M   'P 1'
#
loop_
_entity.id
_entity.type
_entity.pdbx_description
1 polymer ?
#
loop_
_entity_poly.entity_id
_entity_poly.type
_entity_poly.pdbx_seq_one_letter_code
_entity_poly.pdbx_strand_id
1 'polypeptide(L)'
;MLNFQFLFNWLLRTEFMKNRLRSRIHARPAGPSAKRRAKAKSIVWGEASNAAGAKASVRLTLPEGYTLTALTSLLIVQKVLAGNAPKGFQTPAMAYGADLIMEVDGVIREEG
;
A
#
# COMPACT_ATOMS: atom_id res chain seq x y z
N MET A 1 18.75 -40.09 6.46
CA MET A 1 18.76 -38.78 5.77
C MET A 1 18.90 -37.68 6.82
N LEU A 2 20.08 -37.10 6.98
CA LEU A 2 20.27 -35.96 7.88
C LEU A 2 19.44 -34.79 7.31
N ASN A 3 18.54 -34.25 8.14
CA ASN A 3 17.72 -33.12 7.77
C ASN A 3 18.59 -31.88 7.54
N PHE A 4 18.97 -31.64 6.30
CA PHE A 4 19.71 -30.46 5.84
C PHE A 4 19.03 -29.16 6.31
N GLN A 5 17.73 -29.20 6.50
CA GLN A 5 16.91 -28.13 7.03
C GLN A 5 17.25 -27.77 8.49
N PHE A 6 17.66 -28.74 9.31
CA PHE A 6 18.03 -28.49 10.70
C PHE A 6 19.37 -27.76 10.81
N LEU A 7 20.36 -28.17 10.02
CA LEU A 7 21.67 -27.52 9.92
C LEU A 7 21.54 -26.08 9.37
N PHE A 8 20.69 -25.89 8.37
CA PHE A 8 20.42 -24.57 7.77
C PHE A 8 19.76 -23.63 8.77
N ASN A 9 18.75 -24.10 9.52
CA ASN A 9 18.10 -23.32 10.57
C ASN A 9 19.05 -22.98 11.73
N TRP A 10 19.94 -23.89 12.11
CA TRP A 10 20.94 -23.63 13.14
C TRP A 10 21.93 -22.55 12.69
N LEU A 11 22.41 -22.62 11.45
CA LEU A 11 23.31 -21.62 10.86
C LEU A 11 22.68 -20.22 10.80
N LEU A 12 21.40 -20.12 10.41
CA LEU A 12 20.67 -18.86 10.36
C LEU A 12 20.40 -18.25 11.75
N ARG A 13 20.45 -19.06 12.81
CA ARG A 13 20.28 -18.60 14.21
C ARG A 13 21.55 -18.03 14.82
N THR A 14 22.71 -18.19 14.17
CA THR A 14 23.96 -17.63 14.70
C THR A 14 23.95 -16.10 14.64
N GLU A 15 24.45 -15.44 15.70
CA GLU A 15 24.52 -13.97 15.75
C GLU A 15 25.39 -13.39 14.62
N PHE A 16 26.40 -14.11 14.19
CA PHE A 16 27.23 -13.72 13.05
C PHE A 16 26.41 -13.60 11.77
N MET A 17 25.58 -14.59 11.45
CA MET A 17 24.76 -14.59 10.24
C MET A 17 23.67 -13.50 10.32
N LYS A 18 23.04 -13.36 11.48
CA LYS A 18 22.04 -12.30 11.73
C LYS A 18 22.66 -10.90 11.55
N ASN A 19 23.83 -10.65 12.11
CA ASN A 19 24.51 -9.37 11.99
C ASN A 19 24.93 -9.08 10.54
N ARG A 20 25.39 -10.08 9.81
CA ARG A 20 25.71 -9.94 8.39
C ARG A 20 24.48 -9.64 7.53
N LEU A 21 23.35 -10.28 7.81
CA LEU A 21 22.08 -10.00 7.14
C LEU A 21 21.55 -8.61 7.50
N ARG A 22 21.60 -8.22 8.78
CA ARG A 22 21.23 -6.86 9.23
C ARG A 22 22.08 -5.81 8.53
N SER A 23 23.40 -5.95 8.49
CA SER A 23 24.30 -5.01 7.80
C SER A 23 23.96 -4.88 6.31
N ARG A 24 23.63 -5.98 5.63
CA ARG A 24 23.19 -5.94 4.23
C ARG A 24 21.84 -5.24 4.04
N ILE A 25 20.92 -5.40 4.99
CA ILE A 25 19.63 -4.73 4.97
C ILE A 25 19.81 -3.23 5.19
N HIS A 26 20.61 -2.84 6.20
CA HIS A 26 20.91 -1.43 6.49
C HIS A 26 21.70 -0.72 5.39
N ALA A 27 22.52 -1.45 4.64
CA ALA A 27 23.26 -0.90 3.49
C ALA A 27 22.38 -0.67 2.24
N ARG A 28 21.15 -1.17 2.24
CA ARG A 28 20.23 -0.93 1.11
C ARG A 28 19.52 0.41 1.28
N PRO A 29 19.34 1.18 0.19
CA PRO A 29 18.52 2.39 0.25
C PRO A 29 17.12 2.05 0.76
N ALA A 30 16.56 2.91 1.61
CA ALA A 30 15.21 2.77 2.13
C ALA A 30 14.19 2.97 0.99
N GLY A 31 13.45 1.93 0.69
CA GLY A 31 12.38 1.96 -0.31
C GLY A 31 12.84 1.98 -1.79
N PRO A 32 11.90 2.06 -2.72
CA PRO A 32 12.18 2.09 -4.14
C PRO A 32 12.74 3.44 -4.58
N SER A 33 13.65 3.43 -5.58
CA SER A 33 14.19 4.66 -6.17
C SER A 33 13.08 5.51 -6.82
N ALA A 34 13.32 6.82 -6.98
CA ALA A 34 12.39 7.73 -7.64
C ALA A 34 12.00 7.25 -9.06
N LYS A 35 12.98 6.72 -9.81
CA LYS A 35 12.75 6.14 -11.14
C LYS A 35 11.83 4.91 -11.11
N ARG A 36 11.92 4.08 -10.09
CA ARG A 36 11.02 2.93 -9.89
C ARG A 36 9.62 3.39 -9.52
N ARG A 37 9.49 4.34 -8.59
CA ARG A 37 8.19 4.89 -8.18
C ARG A 37 7.45 5.53 -9.35
N ALA A 38 8.14 6.29 -10.19
CA ALA A 38 7.53 6.95 -11.35
C ALA A 38 6.95 5.96 -12.38
N LYS A 39 7.50 4.74 -12.48
CA LYS A 39 7.06 3.73 -13.45
C LYS A 39 6.10 2.69 -12.85
N ALA A 40 6.16 2.47 -11.54
CA ALA A 40 5.33 1.46 -10.89
C ALA A 40 3.89 1.95 -10.74
N LYS A 41 2.97 1.01 -10.83
CA LYS A 41 1.54 1.20 -10.61
C LYS A 41 1.07 0.21 -9.55
N SER A 42 0.08 0.61 -8.79
CA SER A 42 -0.67 -0.28 -7.90
C SER A 42 -2.02 -0.58 -8.54
N ILE A 43 -2.47 -1.82 -8.42
CA ILE A 43 -3.77 -2.25 -8.92
C ILE A 43 -4.55 -2.78 -7.73
N VAL A 44 -5.76 -2.28 -7.55
CA VAL A 44 -6.71 -2.77 -6.56
C VAL A 44 -7.97 -3.22 -7.31
N TRP A 45 -8.43 -4.41 -7.00
CA TRP A 45 -9.67 -4.96 -7.55
C TRP A 45 -10.60 -5.37 -6.41
N GLY A 46 -11.87 -5.11 -6.59
CA GLY A 46 -12.91 -5.49 -5.64
C GLY A 46 -14.16 -5.97 -6.37
N GLU A 47 -14.83 -6.96 -5.80
CA GLU A 47 -16.13 -7.45 -6.25
C GLU A 47 -17.09 -7.51 -5.07
N ALA A 48 -18.32 -7.11 -5.29
CA ALA A 48 -19.42 -7.30 -4.37
C ALA A 48 -20.53 -8.09 -5.05
N SER A 49 -21.19 -8.98 -4.31
CA SER A 49 -22.37 -9.72 -4.79
C SER A 49 -23.49 -9.68 -3.77
N ASN A 50 -24.73 -9.70 -4.23
CA ASN A 50 -25.89 -9.78 -3.37
C ASN A 50 -26.48 -11.21 -3.32
N ALA A 51 -27.45 -11.43 -2.45
CA ALA A 51 -28.10 -12.73 -2.30
C ALA A 51 -28.87 -13.18 -3.56
N ALA A 52 -29.23 -12.26 -4.46
CA ALA A 52 -29.89 -12.57 -5.73
C ALA A 52 -28.89 -12.90 -6.86
N GLY A 53 -27.56 -12.92 -6.56
CA GLY A 53 -26.51 -13.28 -7.51
C GLY A 53 -26.05 -12.12 -8.41
N ALA A 54 -26.59 -10.92 -8.25
CA ALA A 54 -26.09 -9.74 -8.95
C ALA A 54 -24.69 -9.37 -8.43
N LYS A 55 -23.78 -9.06 -9.36
CA LYS A 55 -22.38 -8.73 -9.08
C LYS A 55 -22.05 -7.33 -9.59
N ALA A 56 -21.18 -6.66 -8.87
CA ALA A 56 -20.54 -5.43 -9.29
C ALA A 56 -19.06 -5.53 -9.01
N SER A 57 -18.21 -5.16 -9.95
CA SER A 57 -16.77 -5.15 -9.75
C SER A 57 -16.16 -3.80 -10.09
N VAL A 58 -15.07 -3.47 -9.43
CA VAL A 58 -14.32 -2.24 -9.66
C VAL A 58 -12.84 -2.58 -9.69
N ARG A 59 -12.13 -2.02 -10.66
CA ARG A 59 -10.67 -2.04 -10.74
C ARG A 59 -10.15 -0.61 -10.67
N LEU A 60 -9.21 -0.38 -9.75
CA LEU A 60 -8.49 0.88 -9.65
C LEU A 60 -7.04 0.67 -10.09
N THR A 61 -6.57 1.50 -11.01
CA THR A 61 -5.16 1.66 -11.32
C THR A 61 -4.68 2.95 -10.66
N LEU A 62 -3.63 2.85 -9.85
CA LEU A 62 -3.18 3.88 -8.93
C LEU A 62 -1.69 4.16 -9.14
N PRO A 63 -1.18 5.32 -8.74
CA PRO A 63 0.25 5.53 -8.55
C PRO A 63 0.88 4.48 -7.63
N GLU A 64 2.18 4.37 -7.65
CA GLU A 64 2.94 3.50 -6.74
C GLU A 64 2.63 3.82 -5.27
N GLY A 65 2.58 2.78 -4.41
CA GLY A 65 2.04 2.87 -3.04
C GLY A 65 2.63 3.97 -2.16
N TYR A 66 3.95 4.21 -2.19
CA TYR A 66 4.55 5.32 -1.42
C TYR A 66 4.14 6.69 -1.95
N THR A 67 4.07 6.84 -3.27
CA THR A 67 3.60 8.07 -3.91
C THR A 67 2.13 8.31 -3.59
N LEU A 68 1.30 7.27 -3.70
CA LEU A 68 -0.12 7.34 -3.36
C LEU A 68 -0.34 7.77 -1.91
N THR A 69 0.39 7.16 -0.96
CA THR A 69 0.30 7.52 0.46
C THR A 69 0.63 8.98 0.71
N ALA A 70 1.67 9.51 0.07
CA ALA A 70 2.04 10.91 0.21
C ALA A 70 0.96 11.84 -0.37
N LEU A 71 0.44 11.55 -1.56
CA LEU A 71 -0.57 12.37 -2.23
C LEU A 71 -1.90 12.37 -1.45
N THR A 72 -2.37 11.20 -1.00
CA THR A 72 -3.59 11.12 -0.20
C THR A 72 -3.47 11.81 1.15
N SER A 73 -2.31 11.73 1.80
CA SER A 73 -2.07 12.46 3.05
C SER A 73 -2.14 13.96 2.85
N LEU A 74 -1.50 14.49 1.81
CA LEU A 74 -1.56 15.92 1.48
C LEU A 74 -2.97 16.38 1.12
N LEU A 75 -3.70 15.59 0.34
CA LEU A 75 -5.10 15.87 -0.01
C LEU A 75 -5.98 15.97 1.25
N ILE A 76 -5.84 15.02 2.18
CA ILE A 76 -6.60 15.05 3.44
C ILE A 76 -6.22 16.27 4.29
N VAL A 77 -4.93 16.60 4.40
CA VAL A 77 -4.48 17.81 5.12
C VAL A 77 -5.10 19.07 4.51
N GLN A 78 -5.14 19.20 3.20
CA GLN A 78 -5.77 20.33 2.52
C GLN A 78 -7.26 20.44 2.87
N LYS A 79 -8.00 19.32 2.88
CA LYS A 79 -9.42 19.29 3.27
C LYS A 79 -9.61 19.73 4.73
N VAL A 80 -8.77 19.24 5.63
CA VAL A 80 -8.80 19.63 7.05
C VAL A 80 -8.53 21.12 7.23
N LEU A 81 -7.51 21.66 6.56
CA LEU A 81 -7.19 23.10 6.60
C LEU A 81 -8.28 23.98 6.01
N ALA A 82 -9.03 23.46 5.04
CA ALA A 82 -10.21 24.13 4.48
C ALA A 82 -11.45 24.04 5.39
N GLY A 83 -11.34 23.49 6.59
CA GLY A 83 -12.45 23.34 7.54
C GLY A 83 -13.32 22.11 7.32
N ASN A 84 -13.01 21.27 6.34
CA ASN A 84 -13.72 20.02 6.09
C ASN A 84 -13.11 18.88 6.93
N ALA A 85 -13.38 18.90 8.22
CA ALA A 85 -12.88 17.93 9.20
C ALA A 85 -14.03 17.44 10.09
N PRO A 86 -14.67 16.31 9.76
CA PRO A 86 -15.71 15.73 10.61
C PRO A 86 -15.16 15.39 12.00
N LYS A 87 -15.96 15.67 13.05
CA LYS A 87 -15.55 15.44 14.45
C LYS A 87 -15.52 13.95 14.77
N GLY A 88 -14.64 13.58 15.69
CA GLY A 88 -14.51 12.22 16.20
C GLY A 88 -13.55 11.35 15.37
N PHE A 89 -13.53 10.04 15.66
CA PHE A 89 -12.74 9.08 14.90
C PHE A 89 -13.31 8.90 13.50
N GLN A 90 -12.48 9.09 12.49
CA GLN A 90 -12.84 8.93 11.08
C GLN A 90 -11.76 8.15 10.32
N THR A 91 -12.18 7.28 9.40
CA THR A 91 -11.29 6.84 8.33
C THR A 91 -11.44 7.80 7.14
N PRO A 92 -10.47 7.87 6.21
CA PRO A 92 -10.59 8.71 5.01
C PRO A 92 -11.90 8.48 4.23
N ALA A 93 -12.30 7.22 4.07
CA ALA A 93 -13.53 6.87 3.37
C ALA A 93 -14.81 7.28 4.14
N MET A 94 -14.79 7.24 5.48
CA MET A 94 -15.91 7.73 6.30
C MET A 94 -16.04 9.25 6.24
N ALA A 95 -14.91 9.96 6.25
CA ALA A 95 -14.88 11.41 6.26
C ALA A 95 -15.23 12.03 4.91
N TYR A 96 -14.78 11.42 3.81
CA TYR A 96 -14.81 12.04 2.48
C TYR A 96 -15.42 11.16 1.39
N GLY A 97 -15.90 9.97 1.75
CA GLY A 97 -16.55 9.05 0.80
C GLY A 97 -15.58 8.20 -0.02
N ALA A 98 -16.13 7.29 -0.80
CA ALA A 98 -15.39 6.36 -1.64
C ALA A 98 -14.66 7.04 -2.81
N ASP A 99 -15.12 8.22 -3.21
CA ASP A 99 -14.58 8.95 -4.35
C ASP A 99 -13.38 9.83 -4.01
N LEU A 100 -13.00 9.94 -2.73
CA LEU A 100 -11.79 10.65 -2.32
C LEU A 100 -10.56 10.23 -3.13
N ILE A 101 -10.44 8.95 -3.41
CA ILE A 101 -9.30 8.41 -4.16
C ILE A 101 -9.24 8.93 -5.59
N MET A 102 -10.37 9.31 -6.19
CA MET A 102 -10.44 9.82 -7.54
C MET A 102 -9.94 11.28 -7.66
N GLU A 103 -9.77 11.97 -6.52
CA GLU A 103 -9.19 13.31 -6.48
C GLU A 103 -7.65 13.26 -6.56
N VAL A 104 -7.05 12.07 -6.52
CA VAL A 104 -5.60 11.88 -6.64
C VAL A 104 -5.21 11.72 -8.10
N ASP A 105 -4.28 12.55 -8.56
CA ASP A 105 -3.79 12.50 -9.93
C ASP A 105 -3.23 11.11 -10.30
N GLY A 106 -3.61 10.62 -11.47
CA GLY A 106 -3.16 9.35 -12.01
C GLY A 106 -3.93 8.13 -11.51
N VAL A 107 -5.05 8.33 -10.82
CA VAL A 107 -6.00 7.28 -10.48
C VAL A 107 -6.99 7.08 -11.63
N ILE A 108 -7.22 5.83 -11.99
CA ILE A 108 -8.19 5.41 -13.03
C ILE A 108 -9.09 4.35 -12.41
N ARG A 109 -10.41 4.54 -12.56
CA ARG A 109 -11.45 3.58 -12.15
C ARG A 109 -12.04 2.94 -13.39
N GLU A 110 -12.15 1.63 -13.37
CA GLU A 110 -12.84 0.81 -14.38
C GLU A 110 -13.93 0.02 -13.64
N GLU A 111 -15.17 0.11 -14.10
CA GLU A 111 -16.31 -0.62 -13.56
C GLU A 111 -16.65 -1.78 -14.50
N GLY A 112 -16.94 -2.96 -13.93
CA GLY A 112 -17.25 -4.19 -14.67
C GLY A 112 -18.54 -4.87 -14.20
#